data_ec38a3c4a19f25e042e38a1582ca41a2
#
_entry.id   ec38a3c4a19f25e042e38a1582ca41a2
#
_cell.length_a   1.000
_cell.length_b   1.000
_cell.length_c   1.000
_cell.angle_alpha   90.00
_cell.angle_beta   90.00
_cell.angle_gamma   90.00
#
_symmetry.space_group_name_H-M   'P 1'
#
loop_
_entity.id
_entity.type
_entity.pdbx_description
1 polymer ?
#
loop_
_entity_poly.entity_id
_entity_poly.type
_entity_poly.pdbx_seq_one_letter_code
_entity_poly.pdbx_strand_id
1 'polypeptide(L)'
;VIPCAGRAADLLRLLQSLHDHSAAALTQHVASITVTDDRPPPGLAAQLRARFPAVRYVHGPARGPAVNRNHGASLGTAPWLLFLDDDCYLQRDLLQAYLQARAEAPEADVLEGAIHAVGPRPNGNHHAPLNSTGGYLWSCNLMLRRPVFDAVGRFDEDFPFACMEDCDLRERLRAGAARVVFAPQAAVLHPWRSISERELTRQIISHAIYASKHPSFARDWNVLHMLRMVHGRLKLYRLNRQEPIPWPKYRTVGYDLATPLALFAVVRWARLRRALHKRHVNPLPVKPA
;
A
#
# COMPACT_ATOMS: atom_id res chain seq x y z
N VAL A 1 -0.56 -3.71 13.09
CA VAL A 1 -1.84 -3.24 12.51
C VAL A 1 -2.09 -4.00 11.22
N ILE A 2 -3.21 -4.72 11.17
CA ILE A 2 -3.57 -5.55 10.02
C ILE A 2 -4.94 -5.06 9.50
N PRO A 3 -4.97 -4.28 8.40
CA PRO A 3 -6.22 -3.93 7.76
C PRO A 3 -6.79 -5.15 7.03
N CYS A 4 -8.09 -5.35 7.11
CA CYS A 4 -8.81 -6.45 6.46
C CYS A 4 -10.08 -5.93 5.77
N ALA A 5 -10.56 -6.65 4.80
CA ALA A 5 -11.83 -6.36 4.14
C ALA A 5 -12.56 -7.66 3.76
N GLY A 6 -12.89 -8.46 4.79
CA GLY A 6 -13.67 -9.69 4.66
C GLY A 6 -12.88 -10.91 4.18
N ARG A 7 -11.55 -10.89 4.24
CA ARG A 7 -10.68 -12.01 3.83
C ARG A 7 -10.34 -12.94 5.01
N ALA A 8 -11.35 -13.57 5.59
CA ALA A 8 -11.21 -14.38 6.81
C ALA A 8 -10.13 -15.47 6.70
N ALA A 9 -10.09 -16.22 5.61
CA ALA A 9 -9.12 -17.31 5.42
C ALA A 9 -7.67 -16.80 5.37
N ASP A 10 -7.42 -15.70 4.65
CA ASP A 10 -6.11 -15.07 4.56
C ASP A 10 -5.66 -14.55 5.93
N LEU A 11 -6.54 -13.82 6.63
CA LEU A 11 -6.29 -13.30 7.97
C LEU A 11 -5.96 -14.41 8.98
N LEU A 12 -6.76 -15.48 9.01
CA LEU A 12 -6.52 -16.60 9.92
C LEU A 12 -5.18 -17.29 9.66
N ARG A 13 -4.81 -17.44 8.39
CA ARG A 13 -3.51 -17.97 7.99
C ARG A 13 -2.37 -17.06 8.46
N LEU A 14 -2.49 -15.73 8.25
CA LEU A 14 -1.49 -14.76 8.69
C LEU A 14 -1.30 -14.80 10.21
N LEU A 15 -2.39 -14.79 10.99
CA LEU A 15 -2.35 -14.83 12.44
C LEU A 15 -1.75 -16.15 12.94
N GLN A 16 -2.08 -17.28 12.31
CA GLN A 16 -1.49 -18.57 12.64
C GLN A 16 0.02 -18.53 12.39
N SER A 17 0.45 -18.02 11.26
CA SER A 17 1.87 -17.89 10.92
C SER A 17 2.63 -16.99 11.91
N LEU A 18 2.03 -15.88 12.35
CA LEU A 18 2.60 -15.03 13.41
C LEU A 18 2.83 -15.81 14.72
N HIS A 19 1.85 -16.62 15.13
CA HIS A 19 1.97 -17.43 16.35
C HIS A 19 3.02 -18.53 16.21
N ASP A 20 3.02 -19.23 15.09
CA ASP A 20 3.91 -20.39 14.88
C ASP A 20 5.38 -20.00 14.76
N HIS A 21 5.66 -18.83 14.15
CA HIS A 21 7.03 -18.42 13.82
C HIS A 21 7.58 -17.27 14.67
N SER A 22 6.75 -16.61 15.47
CA SER A 22 7.17 -15.41 16.20
C SER A 22 6.65 -15.37 17.65
N ALA A 23 6.29 -16.51 18.25
CA ALA A 23 5.67 -16.56 19.58
C ALA A 23 6.49 -15.85 20.68
N ALA A 24 7.80 -16.05 20.72
CA ALA A 24 8.68 -15.38 21.68
C ALA A 24 8.73 -13.86 21.44
N ALA A 25 8.90 -13.42 20.20
CA ALA A 25 8.94 -12.02 19.84
C ALA A 25 7.56 -11.33 20.08
N LEU A 26 6.46 -12.04 19.82
CA LEU A 26 5.11 -11.55 20.12
C LEU A 26 4.94 -11.27 21.60
N THR A 27 5.33 -12.19 22.46
CA THR A 27 5.18 -12.07 23.91
C THR A 27 6.06 -10.99 24.52
N GLN A 28 7.31 -10.85 24.01
CA GLN A 28 8.29 -9.96 24.62
C GLN A 28 8.28 -8.54 24.05
N HIS A 29 7.90 -8.36 22.79
CA HIS A 29 8.12 -7.10 22.08
C HIS A 29 6.88 -6.50 21.42
N VAL A 30 5.77 -7.25 21.32
CA VAL A 30 4.54 -6.77 20.68
C VAL A 30 3.51 -6.40 21.73
N ALA A 31 3.23 -5.12 21.86
CA ALA A 31 2.25 -4.62 22.82
C ALA A 31 0.80 -5.01 22.45
N SER A 32 0.49 -5.07 21.15
CA SER A 32 -0.83 -5.48 20.68
C SER A 32 -0.80 -5.87 19.21
N ILE A 33 -1.66 -6.80 18.83
CA ILE A 33 -2.03 -7.07 17.43
C ILE A 33 -3.44 -6.54 17.23
N THR A 34 -3.59 -5.56 16.36
CA THR A 34 -4.88 -4.95 16.02
C THR A 34 -5.27 -5.29 14.60
N VAL A 35 -6.42 -5.93 14.44
CA VAL A 35 -7.06 -6.20 13.16
C VAL A 35 -8.27 -5.29 13.01
N THR A 36 -8.34 -4.53 11.92
CA THR A 36 -9.48 -3.68 11.58
C THR A 36 -10.10 -4.17 10.29
N ASP A 37 -11.37 -4.59 10.32
CA ASP A 37 -12.03 -5.22 9.18
C ASP A 37 -13.18 -4.36 8.65
N ASP A 38 -13.02 -3.84 7.43
CA ASP A 38 -14.01 -3.00 6.76
C ASP A 38 -15.26 -3.78 6.28
N ARG A 39 -15.19 -5.11 6.26
CA ARG A 39 -16.30 -5.99 5.84
C ARG A 39 -16.29 -7.30 6.62
N PRO A 40 -16.50 -7.25 7.95
CA PRO A 40 -16.39 -8.42 8.82
C PRO A 40 -17.42 -9.49 8.44
N PRO A 41 -16.99 -10.71 8.07
CA PRO A 41 -17.90 -11.79 7.80
C PRO A 41 -18.51 -12.35 9.11
N PRO A 42 -19.74 -12.87 9.06
CA PRO A 42 -20.38 -13.47 10.20
C PRO A 42 -19.52 -14.56 10.85
N GLY A 43 -19.44 -14.57 12.18
CA GLY A 43 -18.72 -15.59 12.95
C GLY A 43 -17.22 -15.40 13.09
N LEU A 44 -16.58 -14.57 12.27
CA LEU A 44 -15.11 -14.36 12.32
C LEU A 44 -14.65 -13.84 13.68
N ALA A 45 -15.38 -12.90 14.28
CA ALA A 45 -15.03 -12.34 15.59
C ALA A 45 -15.03 -13.42 16.71
N ALA A 46 -15.97 -14.35 16.67
CA ALA A 46 -16.03 -15.48 17.62
C ALA A 46 -14.85 -16.45 17.38
N GLN A 47 -14.56 -16.77 16.12
CA GLN A 47 -13.46 -17.63 15.75
C GLN A 47 -12.10 -17.05 16.16
N LEU A 48 -11.89 -15.73 15.96
CA LEU A 48 -10.66 -15.06 16.37
C LEU A 48 -10.50 -15.04 17.88
N ARG A 49 -11.56 -14.75 18.65
CA ARG A 49 -11.50 -14.81 20.10
C ARG A 49 -11.13 -16.19 20.63
N ALA A 50 -11.65 -17.24 20.01
CA ALA A 50 -11.35 -18.61 20.43
C ALA A 50 -9.90 -19.02 20.11
N ARG A 51 -9.39 -18.65 18.95
CA ARG A 51 -8.06 -19.09 18.46
C ARG A 51 -6.92 -18.14 18.82
N PHE A 52 -7.19 -16.84 18.86
CA PHE A 52 -6.18 -15.77 19.03
C PHE A 52 -6.69 -14.73 20.05
N PRO A 53 -6.86 -15.08 21.32
CA PRO A 53 -7.48 -14.20 22.33
C PRO A 53 -6.72 -12.89 22.58
N ALA A 54 -5.42 -12.85 22.27
CA ALA A 54 -4.60 -11.64 22.38
C ALA A 54 -4.77 -10.67 21.18
N VAL A 55 -5.47 -11.08 20.11
CA VAL A 55 -5.72 -10.24 18.95
C VAL A 55 -6.94 -9.36 19.18
N ARG A 56 -6.74 -8.05 19.08
CA ARG A 56 -7.82 -7.08 19.10
C ARG A 56 -8.44 -7.00 17.70
N TYR A 57 -9.63 -7.58 17.55
CA TYR A 57 -10.40 -7.50 16.31
C TYR A 57 -11.53 -6.49 16.45
N VAL A 58 -11.56 -5.52 15.52
CA VAL A 58 -12.57 -4.44 15.50
C VAL A 58 -13.12 -4.23 14.10
N HIS A 59 -14.35 -3.71 14.04
CA HIS A 59 -14.92 -3.25 12.77
C HIS A 59 -14.16 -2.02 12.29
N GLY A 60 -13.78 -2.02 11.02
CA GLY A 60 -13.18 -0.88 10.35
C GLY A 60 -14.22 0.16 9.97
N PRO A 61 -13.79 1.38 9.62
CA PRO A 61 -14.69 2.47 9.23
C PRO A 61 -15.39 2.31 7.87
N ALA A 62 -15.04 1.28 7.09
CA ALA A 62 -15.56 0.99 5.74
C ALA A 62 -15.36 2.13 4.72
N ARG A 63 -14.30 2.92 4.92
CA ARG A 63 -13.94 4.09 4.09
C ARG A 63 -12.67 3.89 3.26
N GLY A 64 -12.15 2.67 3.22
CA GLY A 64 -10.97 2.31 2.46
C GLY A 64 -9.71 2.11 3.30
N PRO A 65 -8.62 1.62 2.67
CA PRO A 65 -7.46 1.10 3.37
C PRO A 65 -6.68 2.16 4.17
N ALA A 66 -6.60 3.40 3.68
CA ALA A 66 -5.94 4.50 4.41
C ALA A 66 -6.64 4.77 5.75
N VAL A 67 -7.97 4.95 5.71
CA VAL A 67 -8.79 5.17 6.92
C VAL A 67 -8.73 3.96 7.84
N ASN A 68 -8.76 2.75 7.26
CA ASN A 68 -8.73 1.50 8.02
C ASN A 68 -7.40 1.31 8.76
N ARG A 69 -6.25 1.58 8.11
CA ARG A 69 -4.92 1.57 8.75
C ARG A 69 -4.79 2.64 9.84
N ASN A 70 -5.26 3.85 9.58
CA ASN A 70 -5.27 4.93 10.57
C ASN A 70 -6.10 4.56 11.81
N HIS A 71 -7.28 3.98 11.59
CA HIS A 71 -8.12 3.50 12.68
C HIS A 71 -7.40 2.45 13.52
N GLY A 72 -6.79 1.43 12.89
CA GLY A 72 -6.01 0.43 13.60
C GLY A 72 -4.84 1.02 14.39
N ALA A 73 -4.12 1.97 13.81
CA ALA A 73 -3.01 2.65 14.47
C ALA A 73 -3.47 3.48 15.69
N SER A 74 -4.68 4.06 15.65
CA SER A 74 -5.22 4.88 16.75
C SER A 74 -5.64 4.07 17.98
N LEU A 75 -5.80 2.76 17.83
CA LEU A 75 -6.26 1.87 18.92
C LEU A 75 -5.15 1.41 19.87
N GLY A 76 -3.92 1.84 19.67
CA GLY A 76 -2.78 1.52 20.52
C GLY A 76 -1.84 2.70 20.70
N THR A 77 -0.90 2.56 21.64
CA THR A 77 0.05 3.63 22.02
C THR A 77 1.51 3.20 21.88
N ALA A 78 1.78 2.00 21.35
CA ALA A 78 3.13 1.50 21.16
C ALA A 78 3.98 2.49 20.34
N PRO A 79 5.28 2.67 20.67
CA PRO A 79 6.15 3.67 20.03
C PRO A 79 6.49 3.32 18.57
N TRP A 80 6.29 2.07 18.17
CA TRP A 80 6.47 1.59 16.82
C TRP A 80 5.17 0.96 16.29
N LEU A 81 4.92 1.14 15.01
CA LEU A 81 3.82 0.56 14.26
C LEU A 81 4.40 -0.39 13.20
N LEU A 82 3.90 -1.61 13.13
CA LEU A 82 4.14 -2.52 12.01
C LEU A 82 2.81 -2.69 11.26
N PHE A 83 2.78 -2.31 10.01
CA PHE A 83 1.68 -2.56 9.09
C PHE A 83 1.97 -3.84 8.29
N LEU A 84 0.98 -4.73 8.25
CA LEU A 84 1.00 -5.96 7.45
C LEU A 84 -0.37 -6.13 6.78
N ASP A 85 -0.41 -6.48 5.50
CA ASP A 85 -1.68 -6.81 4.86
C ASP A 85 -2.12 -8.24 5.24
N ASP A 86 -3.42 -8.46 5.33
CA ASP A 86 -4.04 -9.71 5.78
C ASP A 86 -3.76 -10.92 4.86
N ASP A 87 -3.32 -10.68 3.62
CA ASP A 87 -3.03 -11.73 2.62
C ASP A 87 -1.53 -12.04 2.45
N CYS A 88 -0.65 -11.42 3.23
CA CYS A 88 0.76 -11.74 3.22
C CYS A 88 1.04 -13.12 3.80
N TYR A 89 2.07 -13.79 3.26
CA TYR A 89 2.70 -14.98 3.84
C TYR A 89 4.00 -14.56 4.52
N LEU A 90 4.08 -14.79 5.81
CA LEU A 90 5.27 -14.41 6.57
C LEU A 90 6.44 -15.33 6.23
N GLN A 91 7.60 -14.76 6.05
CA GLN A 91 8.85 -15.51 6.14
C GLN A 91 9.15 -15.77 7.62
N ARG A 92 9.88 -16.85 7.90
CA ARG A 92 10.30 -17.17 9.27
C ARG A 92 10.97 -15.94 9.89
N ASP A 93 10.67 -15.73 11.17
CA ASP A 93 11.31 -14.72 12.00
C ASP A 93 11.15 -13.26 11.55
N LEU A 94 10.05 -12.94 10.83
CA LEU A 94 9.74 -11.56 10.40
C LEU A 94 9.91 -10.54 11.53
N LEU A 95 9.32 -10.82 12.71
CA LEU A 95 9.41 -9.89 13.85
C LEU A 95 10.84 -9.80 14.39
N GLN A 96 11.55 -10.92 14.48
CA GLN A 96 12.95 -10.94 14.92
C GLN A 96 13.84 -10.15 13.96
N ALA A 97 13.62 -10.29 12.65
CA ALA A 97 14.34 -9.51 11.64
C ALA A 97 14.10 -7.99 11.77
N TYR A 98 12.88 -7.56 12.06
CA TYR A 98 12.61 -6.16 12.36
C TYR A 98 13.24 -5.68 13.66
N LEU A 99 13.23 -6.51 14.71
CA LEU A 99 13.88 -6.18 15.99
C LEU A 99 15.38 -6.04 15.81
N GLN A 100 16.00 -6.91 15.03
CA GLN A 100 17.43 -6.84 14.71
C GLN A 100 17.75 -5.59 13.88
N ALA A 101 17.02 -5.33 12.80
CA ALA A 101 17.20 -4.13 11.98
C ALA A 101 17.06 -2.83 12.80
N ARG A 102 16.11 -2.80 13.76
CA ARG A 102 15.96 -1.68 14.69
C ARG A 102 17.16 -1.54 15.64
N ALA A 103 17.75 -2.65 16.09
CA ALA A 103 18.92 -2.60 16.95
C ALA A 103 20.18 -2.16 16.20
N GLU A 104 20.32 -2.57 14.93
CA GLU A 104 21.42 -2.20 14.04
C GLU A 104 21.35 -0.75 13.56
N ALA A 105 20.11 -0.19 13.46
CA ALA A 105 19.87 1.20 13.03
C ALA A 105 18.98 1.92 14.04
N PRO A 106 19.47 2.24 15.24
CA PRO A 106 18.67 2.85 16.30
C PRO A 106 18.15 4.25 15.95
N GLU A 107 18.76 4.93 15.00
CA GLU A 107 18.35 6.24 14.48
C GLU A 107 17.27 6.14 13.39
N ALA A 108 16.94 4.93 12.90
CA ALA A 108 15.92 4.76 11.87
C ALA A 108 14.54 5.20 12.38
N ASP A 109 13.81 5.91 11.52
CA ASP A 109 12.42 6.28 11.73
C ASP A 109 11.47 5.29 11.08
N VAL A 110 11.93 4.70 9.96
CA VAL A 110 11.18 3.75 9.14
C VAL A 110 12.06 2.57 8.78
N LEU A 111 11.55 1.38 9.00
CA LEU A 111 12.15 0.12 8.55
C LEU A 111 11.24 -0.47 7.47
N GLU A 112 11.77 -0.57 6.27
CA GLU A 112 11.06 -1.08 5.12
C GLU A 112 11.42 -2.54 4.88
N GLY A 113 10.46 -3.44 4.97
CA GLY A 113 10.68 -4.86 4.76
C GLY A 113 10.69 -5.25 3.28
N ALA A 114 11.31 -6.38 2.98
CA ALA A 114 11.28 -6.97 1.65
C ALA A 114 9.91 -7.60 1.35
N ILE A 115 9.51 -7.53 0.08
CA ILE A 115 8.26 -8.13 -0.40
C ILE A 115 8.57 -8.90 -1.66
N HIS A 116 8.36 -10.20 -1.64
CA HIS A 116 8.50 -11.08 -2.78
C HIS A 116 7.14 -11.62 -3.20
N ALA A 117 7.02 -12.13 -4.42
CA ALA A 117 5.79 -12.77 -4.86
C ALA A 117 5.75 -14.25 -4.46
N VAL A 118 4.56 -14.78 -4.28
CA VAL A 118 4.33 -16.23 -4.16
C VAL A 118 4.46 -16.86 -5.54
N GLY A 119 5.58 -17.54 -5.78
CA GLY A 119 5.85 -18.22 -7.04
C GLY A 119 6.01 -17.29 -8.25
N PRO A 120 6.10 -17.85 -9.44
CA PRO A 120 6.22 -17.08 -10.68
C PRO A 120 4.92 -16.35 -11.01
N ARG A 121 5.02 -15.26 -11.79
CA ARG A 121 3.86 -14.50 -12.24
C ARG A 121 3.03 -15.33 -13.22
N PRO A 122 1.73 -15.60 -12.95
CA PRO A 122 0.92 -16.47 -13.83
C PRO A 122 0.78 -15.89 -15.25
N ASN A 123 0.43 -14.64 -15.37
CA ASN A 123 0.35 -13.92 -16.65
C ASN A 123 0.36 -12.41 -16.45
N GLY A 124 0.32 -11.63 -17.55
CA GLY A 124 0.37 -10.17 -17.53
C GLY A 124 -0.76 -9.50 -16.77
N ASN A 125 -1.89 -10.18 -16.54
CA ASN A 125 -3.03 -9.65 -15.81
C ASN A 125 -2.93 -9.78 -14.28
N HIS A 126 -1.78 -10.23 -13.75
CA HIS A 126 -1.56 -10.39 -12.32
C HIS A 126 -0.57 -9.35 -11.80
N HIS A 127 -0.84 -8.82 -10.63
CA HIS A 127 -0.02 -7.82 -9.95
C HIS A 127 0.24 -8.23 -8.49
N ALA A 128 1.39 -7.84 -7.98
CA ALA A 128 1.74 -7.87 -6.57
C ALA A 128 2.64 -6.67 -6.27
N PRO A 129 2.61 -6.09 -5.08
CA PRO A 129 3.65 -5.19 -4.62
C PRO A 129 4.94 -5.99 -4.48
N LEU A 130 6.02 -5.51 -5.08
CA LEU A 130 7.34 -6.14 -4.99
C LEU A 130 8.34 -5.13 -4.47
N ASN A 131 9.20 -5.56 -3.55
CA ASN A 131 10.26 -4.74 -3.00
C ASN A 131 11.45 -5.60 -2.58
N SER A 132 12.49 -5.63 -3.38
CA SER A 132 13.75 -6.33 -3.09
C SER A 132 14.93 -5.38 -2.84
N THR A 133 14.74 -4.08 -3.00
CA THR A 133 15.83 -3.09 -2.97
C THR A 133 15.55 -1.89 -2.08
N GLY A 134 14.36 -1.79 -1.52
CA GLY A 134 13.91 -0.64 -0.74
C GLY A 134 13.47 0.57 -1.58
N GLY A 135 12.89 1.56 -0.90
CA GLY A 135 12.49 2.84 -1.47
C GLY A 135 11.04 2.94 -1.92
N TYR A 136 10.23 1.90 -1.73
CA TYR A 136 8.80 1.87 -2.08
C TYR A 136 7.88 2.22 -0.92
N LEU A 137 8.23 1.78 0.30
CA LEU A 137 7.46 1.97 1.54
C LEU A 137 6.02 1.42 1.44
N TRP A 138 5.87 0.23 0.82
CA TRP A 138 4.58 -0.44 0.74
C TRP A 138 4.07 -0.84 2.13
N SER A 139 2.89 -0.40 2.50
CA SER A 139 2.29 -0.64 3.81
C SER A 139 1.96 -2.11 4.11
N CYS A 140 2.02 -2.98 3.13
CA CYS A 140 1.85 -4.42 3.36
C CYS A 140 3.02 -5.06 4.12
N ASN A 141 4.17 -4.36 4.28
CA ASN A 141 5.31 -4.77 5.11
C ASN A 141 6.16 -3.55 5.51
N LEU A 142 5.65 -2.74 6.43
CA LEU A 142 6.26 -1.47 6.82
C LEU A 142 6.22 -1.27 8.33
N MET A 143 7.38 -1.02 8.95
CA MET A 143 7.50 -0.65 10.35
C MET A 143 8.01 0.78 10.49
N LEU A 144 7.37 1.60 11.33
CA LEU A 144 7.79 2.99 11.53
C LEU A 144 7.50 3.49 12.94
N ARG A 145 8.24 4.53 13.36
CA ARG A 145 8.00 5.20 14.63
C ARG A 145 6.66 5.89 14.63
N ARG A 146 5.86 5.68 15.68
CA ARG A 146 4.56 6.34 15.84
C ARG A 146 4.66 7.86 15.79
N PRO A 147 5.58 8.55 16.52
CA PRO A 147 5.68 10.00 16.44
C PRO A 147 5.94 10.52 15.03
N VAL A 148 6.74 9.80 14.22
CA VAL A 148 7.01 10.16 12.84
C VAL A 148 5.77 9.98 11.96
N PHE A 149 5.04 8.85 12.15
CA PHE A 149 3.77 8.59 11.45
C PHE A 149 2.72 9.67 11.75
N ASP A 150 2.60 10.05 13.02
CA ASP A 150 1.66 11.10 13.44
C ASP A 150 2.08 12.48 12.94
N ALA A 151 3.38 12.80 12.98
CA ALA A 151 3.91 14.11 12.54
C ALA A 151 3.73 14.35 11.04
N VAL A 152 3.82 13.29 10.20
CA VAL A 152 3.56 13.43 8.76
C VAL A 152 2.07 13.37 8.40
N GLY A 153 1.17 13.26 9.41
CA GLY A 153 -0.28 13.27 9.23
C GLY A 153 -0.88 11.91 8.86
N ARG A 154 -0.17 10.81 9.14
CA ARG A 154 -0.66 9.43 8.93
C ARG A 154 -0.91 9.12 7.45
N PHE A 155 -1.69 8.07 7.14
CA PHE A 155 -2.19 7.87 5.77
C PHE A 155 -3.20 8.96 5.43
N ASP A 156 -3.13 9.48 4.22
CA ASP A 156 -4.09 10.49 3.75
C ASP A 156 -5.43 9.81 3.40
N GLU A 157 -6.48 10.19 4.11
CA GLU A 157 -7.82 9.59 4.02
C GLU A 157 -8.60 9.99 2.75
N ASP A 158 -8.07 10.92 1.97
CA ASP A 158 -8.63 11.23 0.64
C ASP A 158 -8.40 10.10 -0.38
N PHE A 159 -7.52 9.11 -0.07
CA PHE A 159 -7.33 7.92 -0.89
C PHE A 159 -8.32 6.81 -0.50
N PRO A 160 -9.44 6.64 -1.23
CA PRO A 160 -10.47 5.68 -0.86
C PRO A 160 -10.15 4.24 -1.30
N PHE A 161 -9.08 4.03 -2.07
CA PHE A 161 -8.71 2.73 -2.64
C PHE A 161 -7.26 2.37 -2.33
N ALA A 162 -6.95 1.08 -2.35
CA ALA A 162 -5.60 0.55 -2.17
C ALA A 162 -4.72 0.85 -3.40
N CYS A 163 -4.38 2.11 -3.57
CA CYS A 163 -3.51 2.61 -4.64
C CYS A 163 -3.10 4.04 -4.32
N MET A 164 -1.81 4.33 -4.35
CA MET A 164 -1.18 5.64 -4.18
C MET A 164 -1.16 6.20 -2.74
N GLU A 165 -1.91 5.65 -1.79
CA GLU A 165 -1.85 6.07 -0.36
C GLU A 165 -0.46 5.85 0.24
N ASP A 166 0.20 4.74 -0.13
CA ASP A 166 1.58 4.44 0.28
C ASP A 166 2.59 5.40 -0.37
N CYS A 167 2.39 5.68 -1.66
CA CYS A 167 3.21 6.65 -2.39
C CYS A 167 3.11 8.05 -1.77
N ASP A 168 1.91 8.45 -1.36
CA ASP A 168 1.67 9.73 -0.70
C ASP A 168 2.36 9.79 0.67
N LEU A 169 2.19 8.75 1.48
CA LEU A 169 2.87 8.62 2.77
C LEU A 169 4.40 8.68 2.59
N ARG A 170 4.94 7.96 1.61
CA ARG A 170 6.36 7.96 1.26
C ARG A 170 6.87 9.36 0.95
N GLU A 171 6.18 10.13 0.11
CA GLU A 171 6.61 11.48 -0.24
C GLU A 171 6.58 12.42 0.97
N ARG A 172 5.58 12.27 1.86
CA ARG A 172 5.52 13.07 3.10
C ARG A 172 6.61 12.67 4.10
N LEU A 173 6.92 11.39 4.23
CA LEU A 173 8.06 10.91 5.04
C LEU A 173 9.39 11.45 4.51
N ARG A 174 9.60 11.44 3.19
CA ARG A 174 10.78 12.01 2.54
C ARG A 174 10.88 13.53 2.75
N ALA A 175 9.77 14.23 2.60
CA ALA A 175 9.72 15.68 2.85
C ALA A 175 10.01 16.03 4.32
N GLY A 176 9.62 15.18 5.26
CA GLY A 176 9.95 15.26 6.68
C GLY A 176 11.35 14.77 7.04
N ALA A 177 12.19 14.44 6.04
CA ALA A 177 13.54 13.92 6.23
C ALA A 177 13.63 12.66 7.13
N ALA A 178 12.58 11.83 7.13
CA ALA A 178 12.57 10.57 7.88
C ALA A 178 13.69 9.64 7.42
N ARG A 179 14.40 9.05 8.36
CA ARG A 179 15.48 8.09 8.10
C ARG A 179 14.88 6.73 7.80
N VAL A 180 14.96 6.32 6.54
CA VAL A 180 14.46 5.03 6.05
C VAL A 180 15.59 4.04 5.93
N VAL A 181 15.44 2.87 6.52
CA VAL A 181 16.38 1.74 6.40
C VAL A 181 15.65 0.56 5.79
N PHE A 182 16.23 -0.03 4.76
CA PHE A 182 15.72 -1.26 4.16
C PHE A 182 16.20 -2.46 4.97
N ALA A 183 15.25 -3.26 5.44
CA ALA A 183 15.47 -4.47 6.24
C ALA A 183 15.13 -5.71 5.39
N PRO A 184 16.07 -6.20 4.53
CA PRO A 184 15.79 -7.27 3.57
C PRO A 184 15.43 -8.60 4.22
N GLN A 185 15.88 -8.84 5.45
CA GLN A 185 15.56 -10.05 6.20
C GLN A 185 14.14 -10.04 6.77
N ALA A 186 13.54 -8.84 6.96
CA ALA A 186 12.14 -8.70 7.35
C ALA A 186 11.26 -8.85 6.11
N ALA A 187 11.10 -10.08 5.62
CA ALA A 187 10.49 -10.37 4.33
C ALA A 187 9.11 -11.01 4.45
N VAL A 188 8.24 -10.65 3.52
CA VAL A 188 6.95 -11.33 3.30
C VAL A 188 6.82 -11.78 1.85
N LEU A 189 5.99 -12.81 1.62
CA LEU A 189 5.52 -13.15 0.28
C LEU A 189 4.11 -12.60 0.10
N HIS A 190 3.87 -11.93 -1.02
CA HIS A 190 2.55 -11.43 -1.37
C HIS A 190 1.98 -12.24 -2.54
N PRO A 191 0.71 -12.68 -2.48
CA PRO A 191 0.11 -13.42 -3.57
C PRO A 191 -0.08 -12.55 -4.81
N TRP A 192 0.03 -13.16 -5.98
CA TRP A 192 -0.38 -12.54 -7.23
C TRP A 192 -1.90 -12.33 -7.24
N ARG A 193 -2.33 -11.12 -7.53
CA ARG A 193 -3.75 -10.77 -7.66
C ARG A 193 -4.09 -10.46 -9.11
N SER A 194 -5.11 -11.15 -9.65
CA SER A 194 -5.65 -10.82 -10.96
C SER A 194 -6.36 -9.47 -10.90
N ILE A 195 -5.95 -8.53 -11.76
CA ILE A 195 -6.55 -7.20 -11.82
C ILE A 195 -7.92 -7.24 -12.52
N SER A 196 -8.83 -6.41 -12.07
CA SER A 196 -10.16 -6.21 -12.67
C SER A 196 -10.30 -4.80 -13.25
N GLU A 197 -11.25 -4.59 -14.14
CA GLU A 197 -11.58 -3.28 -14.71
C GLU A 197 -11.94 -2.27 -13.60
N ARG A 198 -12.63 -2.75 -12.56
CA ARG A 198 -12.99 -1.93 -11.40
C ARG A 198 -11.75 -1.45 -10.65
N GLU A 199 -10.75 -2.31 -10.49
CA GLU A 199 -9.49 -1.95 -9.85
C GLU A 199 -8.68 -0.98 -10.69
N LEU A 200 -8.63 -1.17 -12.02
CA LEU A 200 -8.01 -0.21 -12.94
C LEU A 200 -8.66 1.17 -12.87
N THR A 201 -10.00 1.22 -12.83
CA THR A 201 -10.74 2.49 -12.64
C THR A 201 -10.39 3.15 -11.29
N ARG A 202 -10.31 2.38 -10.21
CA ARG A 202 -9.90 2.87 -8.89
C ARG A 202 -8.47 3.42 -8.89
N GLN A 203 -7.55 2.73 -9.59
CA GLN A 203 -6.19 3.21 -9.77
C GLN A 203 -6.15 4.56 -10.49
N ILE A 204 -6.96 4.75 -11.55
CA ILE A 204 -7.04 6.03 -12.26
C ILE A 204 -7.50 7.15 -11.31
N ILE A 205 -8.52 6.90 -10.49
CA ILE A 205 -9.01 7.88 -9.50
C ILE A 205 -7.92 8.22 -8.48
N SER A 206 -7.25 7.22 -7.91
CA SER A 206 -6.18 7.45 -6.94
C SER A 206 -5.00 8.21 -7.53
N HIS A 207 -4.63 7.94 -8.78
CA HIS A 207 -3.60 8.72 -9.47
C HIS A 207 -4.02 10.18 -9.71
N ALA A 208 -5.32 10.43 -9.95
CA ALA A 208 -5.84 11.80 -10.05
C ALA A 208 -5.67 12.56 -8.74
N ILE A 209 -6.04 11.93 -7.62
CA ILE A 209 -5.87 12.48 -6.27
C ILE A 209 -4.39 12.75 -6.02
N TYR A 210 -3.53 11.78 -6.26
CA TYR A 210 -2.09 11.89 -6.06
C TYR A 210 -1.48 13.03 -6.91
N ALA A 211 -1.81 13.11 -8.19
CA ALA A 211 -1.35 14.17 -9.08
C ALA A 211 -1.82 15.57 -8.64
N SER A 212 -3.00 15.65 -8.00
CA SER A 212 -3.49 16.89 -7.43
C SER A 212 -2.71 17.35 -6.19
N LYS A 213 -2.16 16.42 -5.42
CA LYS A 213 -1.38 16.69 -4.21
C LYS A 213 0.12 16.85 -4.48
N HIS A 214 0.66 16.14 -5.47
CA HIS A 214 2.09 16.08 -5.82
C HIS A 214 2.39 16.69 -7.21
N PRO A 215 2.66 18.02 -7.30
CA PRO A 215 2.87 18.69 -8.60
C PRO A 215 4.08 18.20 -9.39
N SER A 216 5.13 17.72 -8.71
CA SER A 216 6.31 17.14 -9.33
C SER A 216 5.95 15.92 -10.17
N PHE A 217 5.18 15.01 -9.58
CA PHE A 217 4.65 13.83 -10.27
C PHE A 217 3.89 14.21 -11.55
N ALA A 218 2.99 15.21 -11.46
CA ALA A 218 2.21 15.64 -12.61
C ALA A 218 3.07 16.25 -13.72
N ARG A 219 4.24 16.84 -13.42
CA ARG A 219 5.17 17.39 -14.43
C ARG A 219 5.83 16.30 -15.25
N ASP A 220 6.17 15.19 -14.63
CA ASP A 220 6.90 14.08 -15.25
C ASP A 220 6.02 13.27 -16.21
N TRP A 221 4.69 13.42 -16.10
CA TRP A 221 3.72 12.77 -16.97
C TRP A 221 3.63 13.48 -18.34
N ASN A 222 4.51 13.08 -19.25
CA ASN A 222 4.53 13.52 -20.63
C ASN A 222 4.19 12.36 -21.59
N VAL A 223 4.09 12.66 -22.88
CA VAL A 223 3.77 11.67 -23.92
C VAL A 223 4.76 10.51 -23.92
N LEU A 224 6.04 10.79 -23.72
CA LEU A 224 7.08 9.76 -23.71
C LEU A 224 6.91 8.81 -22.51
N HIS A 225 6.57 9.35 -21.33
CA HIS A 225 6.26 8.55 -20.16
C HIS A 225 5.05 7.64 -20.41
N MET A 226 3.98 8.19 -20.99
CA MET A 226 2.79 7.41 -21.37
C MET A 226 3.14 6.27 -22.34
N LEU A 227 3.92 6.57 -23.40
CA LEU A 227 4.34 5.54 -24.36
C LEU A 227 5.21 4.45 -23.73
N ARG A 228 6.11 4.82 -22.79
CA ARG A 228 6.89 3.86 -22.00
C ARG A 228 6.01 2.95 -21.15
N MET A 229 4.96 3.49 -20.55
CA MET A 229 3.99 2.68 -19.78
C MET A 229 3.23 1.70 -20.68
N VAL A 230 2.74 2.15 -21.85
CA VAL A 230 2.08 1.26 -22.83
C VAL A 230 3.03 0.15 -23.25
N HIS A 231 4.26 0.50 -23.62
CA HIS A 231 5.29 -0.48 -23.99
C HIS A 231 5.57 -1.47 -22.85
N GLY A 232 5.72 -0.96 -21.63
CA GLY A 232 5.93 -1.79 -20.43
C GLY A 232 4.81 -2.80 -20.21
N ARG A 233 3.54 -2.39 -20.38
CA ARG A 233 2.39 -3.29 -20.28
C ARG A 233 2.38 -4.34 -21.38
N LEU A 234 2.61 -3.96 -22.62
CA LEU A 234 2.74 -4.90 -23.74
C LEU A 234 3.85 -5.93 -23.49
N LYS A 235 5.02 -5.47 -23.05
CA LYS A 235 6.14 -6.35 -22.68
C LYS A 235 5.75 -7.29 -21.55
N LEU A 236 5.02 -6.80 -20.54
CA LEU A 236 4.54 -7.60 -19.42
C LEU A 236 3.65 -8.75 -19.87
N TYR A 237 2.66 -8.49 -20.73
CA TYR A 237 1.79 -9.52 -21.30
C TYR A 237 2.54 -10.48 -22.23
N ARG A 238 3.55 -10.00 -22.96
CA ARG A 238 4.36 -10.83 -23.85
C ARG A 238 5.26 -11.80 -23.10
N LEU A 239 5.88 -11.36 -22.00
CA LEU A 239 6.88 -12.15 -21.27
C LEU A 239 6.27 -13.08 -20.20
N ASN A 240 5.13 -12.74 -19.65
CA ASN A 240 4.49 -13.54 -18.60
C ASN A 240 3.30 -14.31 -19.18
N ARG A 241 3.55 -15.53 -19.65
CA ARG A 241 2.57 -16.42 -20.30
C ARG A 241 2.57 -17.81 -19.69
N GLN A 242 2.85 -17.93 -18.41
CA GLN A 242 2.86 -19.24 -17.73
C GLN A 242 1.48 -19.88 -17.70
N GLU A 243 0.46 -19.04 -17.53
CA GLU A 243 -0.93 -19.47 -17.62
C GLU A 243 -1.65 -18.68 -18.73
N PRO A 244 -2.55 -19.32 -19.47
CA PRO A 244 -3.37 -18.63 -20.46
C PRO A 244 -4.28 -17.61 -19.76
N ILE A 245 -4.49 -16.46 -20.41
CA ILE A 245 -5.50 -15.51 -19.95
C ILE A 245 -6.87 -16.06 -20.38
N PRO A 246 -7.82 -16.33 -19.45
CA PRO A 246 -9.15 -16.79 -19.81
C PRO A 246 -9.88 -15.80 -20.71
N TRP A 247 -10.67 -16.30 -21.68
CA TRP A 247 -11.39 -15.47 -22.64
C TRP A 247 -12.15 -14.28 -22.01
N PRO A 248 -12.90 -14.43 -20.90
CA PRO A 248 -13.58 -13.30 -20.28
C PRO A 248 -12.66 -12.16 -19.82
N LYS A 249 -11.36 -12.44 -19.63
CA LYS A 249 -10.35 -11.47 -19.19
C LYS A 249 -9.71 -10.66 -20.32
N TYR A 250 -9.95 -10.98 -21.60
CA TYR A 250 -9.39 -10.19 -22.71
C TYR A 250 -9.88 -8.74 -22.71
N ARG A 251 -11.12 -8.51 -22.28
CA ARG A 251 -11.66 -7.17 -22.09
C ARG A 251 -10.88 -6.40 -21.04
N THR A 252 -10.55 -7.03 -19.92
CA THR A 252 -9.70 -6.44 -18.86
C THR A 252 -8.29 -6.14 -19.36
N VAL A 253 -7.71 -7.00 -20.19
CA VAL A 253 -6.42 -6.76 -20.86
C VAL A 253 -6.47 -5.51 -21.74
N GLY A 254 -7.50 -5.37 -22.55
CA GLY A 254 -7.72 -4.16 -23.38
C GLY A 254 -7.83 -2.90 -22.52
N TYR A 255 -8.59 -2.99 -21.42
CA TYR A 255 -8.73 -1.91 -20.46
C TYR A 255 -7.40 -1.54 -19.80
N ASP A 256 -6.62 -2.56 -19.38
CA ASP A 256 -5.28 -2.36 -18.78
C ASP A 256 -4.31 -1.70 -19.76
N LEU A 257 -4.31 -2.10 -21.02
CA LEU A 257 -3.49 -1.48 -22.06
C LEU A 257 -3.87 -0.02 -22.35
N ALA A 258 -5.16 0.33 -22.19
CA ALA A 258 -5.67 1.69 -22.33
C ALA A 258 -5.45 2.57 -21.08
N THR A 259 -5.20 1.96 -19.93
CA THR A 259 -5.03 2.68 -18.64
C THR A 259 -3.96 3.77 -18.71
N PRO A 260 -2.78 3.62 -19.34
CA PRO A 260 -1.79 4.70 -19.45
C PRO A 260 -2.33 5.95 -20.16
N LEU A 261 -3.22 5.80 -21.16
CA LEU A 261 -3.87 6.92 -21.85
C LEU A 261 -4.83 7.64 -20.91
N ALA A 262 -5.66 6.90 -20.18
CA ALA A 262 -6.58 7.45 -19.20
C ALA A 262 -5.82 8.19 -18.07
N LEU A 263 -4.76 7.60 -17.55
CA LEU A 263 -3.89 8.21 -16.54
C LEU A 263 -3.25 9.51 -17.07
N PHE A 264 -2.73 9.50 -18.30
CA PHE A 264 -2.18 10.68 -18.92
C PHE A 264 -3.19 11.81 -19.00
N ALA A 265 -4.41 11.52 -19.48
CA ALA A 265 -5.49 12.51 -19.57
C ALA A 265 -5.86 13.09 -18.21
N VAL A 266 -6.05 12.22 -17.21
CA VAL A 266 -6.45 12.61 -15.85
C VAL A 266 -5.37 13.46 -15.15
N VAL A 267 -4.10 13.06 -15.25
CA VAL A 267 -2.98 13.80 -14.65
C VAL A 267 -2.83 15.17 -15.31
N ARG A 268 -2.97 15.26 -16.65
CA ARG A 268 -2.97 16.53 -17.39
C ARG A 268 -4.14 17.43 -16.99
N TRP A 269 -5.33 16.86 -16.83
CA TRP A 269 -6.51 17.60 -16.36
C TRP A 269 -6.32 18.12 -14.93
N ALA A 270 -5.84 17.31 -14.00
CA ALA A 270 -5.54 17.73 -12.63
C ALA A 270 -4.54 18.89 -12.59
N ARG A 271 -3.52 18.85 -13.45
CA ARG A 271 -2.54 19.94 -13.62
C ARG A 271 -3.19 21.22 -14.15
N LEU A 272 -4.03 21.12 -15.17
CA LEU A 272 -4.74 22.25 -15.75
C LEU A 272 -5.67 22.93 -14.73
N ARG A 273 -6.49 22.12 -14.02
CA ARG A 273 -7.38 22.60 -12.98
C ARG A 273 -6.65 23.37 -11.88
N ARG A 274 -5.49 22.86 -11.43
CA ARG A 274 -4.65 23.53 -10.45
C ARG A 274 -4.09 24.86 -10.97
N ALA A 275 -3.67 24.93 -12.24
CA ALA A 275 -3.19 26.17 -12.86
C ALA A 275 -4.28 27.23 -12.94
N LEU A 276 -5.50 26.83 -13.30
CA LEU A 276 -6.67 27.70 -13.33
C LEU A 276 -7.04 28.21 -11.94
N HIS A 277 -7.06 27.34 -10.94
CA HIS A 277 -7.37 27.73 -9.55
C HIS A 277 -6.35 28.75 -9.01
N LYS A 278 -5.06 28.58 -9.29
CA LYS A 278 -4.03 29.56 -8.90
C LYS A 278 -4.20 30.93 -9.56
N ARG A 279 -4.73 31.00 -10.79
CA ARG A 279 -5.01 32.25 -11.48
C ARG A 279 -6.21 33.00 -10.88
N HIS A 280 -7.20 32.27 -10.35
CA HIS A 280 -8.36 32.87 -9.69
C HIS A 280 -8.06 33.38 -8.27
N VAL A 281 -7.11 32.74 -7.57
CA VAL A 281 -6.75 33.13 -6.19
C VAL A 281 -5.68 34.25 -6.17
N ASN A 282 -4.86 34.35 -7.24
CA ASN A 282 -3.92 35.46 -7.46
C ASN A 282 -4.21 36.11 -8.82
N PRO A 283 -5.13 37.08 -8.90
CA PRO A 283 -5.30 37.85 -10.12
C PRO A 283 -4.00 38.60 -10.43
N LEU A 284 -3.65 38.65 -11.73
CA LEU A 284 -2.47 39.37 -12.20
C LEU A 284 -2.48 40.80 -11.64
N PRO A 285 -1.32 41.36 -11.23
CA PRO A 285 -1.27 42.73 -10.78
C PRO A 285 -1.81 43.63 -11.89
N VAL A 286 -2.83 44.41 -11.56
CA VAL A 286 -3.38 45.43 -12.43
C VAL A 286 -2.23 46.37 -12.72
N LYS A 287 -1.84 46.53 -14.00
CA LYS A 287 -0.87 47.54 -14.42
C LYS A 287 -1.40 48.90 -13.97
N PRO A 288 -0.62 49.71 -13.23
CA PRO A 288 -1.03 51.08 -12.98
C PRO A 288 -1.16 51.84 -14.30
N ALA A 289 -2.22 52.66 -14.38
CA ALA A 289 -2.56 53.47 -15.53
C ALA A 289 -1.51 54.53 -15.81
#